data_d9e9faa34946174db8c083101633981e
#
_entry.id   d9e9faa34946174db8c083101633981e
#
_cell.length_a   1.000
_cell.length_b   1.000
_cell.length_c   1.000
_cell.angle_alpha   90.00
_cell.angle_beta   90.00
_cell.angle_gamma   90.00
#
_symmetry.space_group_name_H-M   'P 1'
#
loop_
_entity.id
_entity.type
_entity.pdbx_description
1 polymer ?
#
loop_
_entity_poly.entity_id
_entity_poly.type
_entity_poly.pdbx_seq_one_letter_code
_entity_poly.pdbx_strand_id
1 'polypeptide(L)'
;LKSMDLHEYGKLQHQLAVDLDRNINIQWQKHAYPLIASFTYSVKEIEYMARVIDRTGGGKNTVVVISLGQHFRPFPIDVFIRRALNVHKAIQRLLMRSPDTMVIIKTENIREMHSDAERLSDFHGYIQNLVMMDIFQDLNVSIIDAWDITIAYGTNNVHPPQYVVGNQINIFLNYIC
;
A
#
# COMPACT_ATOMS: atom_id res chain seq x y z
N LEU A 1 19.88 6.45 8.48
CA LEU A 1 19.42 5.42 7.54
C LEU A 1 20.22 5.53 6.25
N LYS A 2 20.83 4.44 5.81
CA LYS A 2 21.39 4.32 4.44
C LYS A 2 20.33 3.69 3.55
N SER A 3 20.02 4.33 2.43
CA SER A 3 19.06 3.82 1.45
C SER A 3 19.77 3.33 0.20
N MET A 4 19.25 2.27 -0.39
CA MET A 4 19.69 1.74 -1.68
C MET A 4 18.48 1.35 -2.53
N ASP A 5 18.62 1.51 -3.83
CA ASP A 5 17.64 0.99 -4.78
C ASP A 5 18.01 -0.48 -5.07
N LEU A 6 17.03 -1.37 -4.90
CA LEU A 6 17.19 -2.79 -5.17
C LEU A 6 16.74 -3.16 -6.58
N HIS A 7 16.32 -2.16 -7.37
CA HIS A 7 15.81 -2.37 -8.70
C HIS A 7 16.82 -1.89 -9.74
N GLU A 8 17.25 -2.79 -10.59
CA GLU A 8 18.33 -2.54 -11.53
C GLU A 8 17.88 -1.74 -12.78
N TYR A 9 16.62 -1.92 -13.23
CA TYR A 9 16.11 -1.29 -14.44
C TYR A 9 14.67 -0.81 -14.34
N GLY A 10 14.39 0.37 -14.86
CA GLY A 10 13.04 0.91 -15.00
C GLY A 10 12.54 1.67 -13.78
N LYS A 11 11.23 1.90 -13.72
CA LYS A 11 10.58 2.72 -12.69
C LYS A 11 9.75 1.92 -11.68
N LEU A 12 9.90 0.62 -11.66
CA LEU A 12 9.43 -0.18 -10.55
C LEU A 12 10.40 0.02 -9.40
N GLN A 13 9.99 0.82 -8.45
CA GLN A 13 10.84 1.11 -7.30
C GLN A 13 10.76 -0.05 -6.30
N HIS A 14 11.91 -0.54 -5.94
CA HIS A 14 12.10 -1.46 -4.84
C HIS A 14 13.27 -0.91 -4.01
N GLN A 15 12.98 -0.36 -2.85
CA GLN A 15 13.96 0.36 -2.05
C GLN A 15 14.15 -0.31 -0.71
N LEU A 16 15.39 -0.29 -0.24
CA LEU A 16 15.79 -0.74 1.08
C LEU A 16 16.46 0.42 1.82
N ALA A 17 16.06 0.67 3.05
CA ALA A 17 16.74 1.58 3.95
C ALA A 17 17.11 0.86 5.24
N VAL A 18 18.35 0.99 5.67
CA VAL A 18 18.91 0.26 6.82
C VAL A 18 19.55 1.22 7.80
N ASP A 19 19.29 1.01 9.09
CA ASP A 19 20.02 1.59 10.22
C ASP A 19 20.64 0.44 11.02
N LEU A 20 21.94 0.26 10.88
CA LEU A 20 22.65 -0.85 11.53
C LEU A 20 22.80 -0.63 13.04
N ASP A 21 22.91 0.62 13.48
CA ASP A 21 23.09 0.96 14.90
C ASP A 21 21.83 0.65 15.71
N ARG A 22 20.66 0.81 15.09
CA ARG A 22 19.34 0.55 15.69
C ARG A 22 18.70 -0.75 15.23
N ASN A 23 19.38 -1.50 14.36
CA ASN A 23 18.84 -2.73 13.75
C ASN A 23 17.46 -2.50 13.08
N ILE A 24 17.33 -1.39 12.34
CA ILE A 24 16.11 -1.05 11.60
C ILE A 24 16.31 -1.36 10.13
N ASN A 25 15.36 -2.09 9.56
CA ASN A 25 15.28 -2.39 8.13
C ASN A 25 13.90 -1.96 7.61
N ILE A 26 13.89 -1.07 6.62
CA ILE A 26 12.66 -0.59 5.96
C ILE A 26 12.76 -0.97 4.49
N GLN A 27 11.82 -1.76 4.02
CA GLN A 27 11.74 -2.16 2.63
C GLN A 27 10.44 -1.66 2.01
N TRP A 28 10.53 -1.01 0.85
CA TRP A 28 9.39 -0.59 0.07
C TRP A 28 9.42 -1.22 -1.31
N GLN A 29 8.28 -1.75 -1.74
CA GLN A 29 8.14 -2.38 -3.05
C GLN A 29 6.82 -1.99 -3.69
N LYS A 30 6.88 -1.58 -4.96
CA LYS A 30 5.69 -1.31 -5.76
C LYS A 30 4.98 -2.63 -6.12
N HIS A 31 3.65 -2.62 -6.07
CA HIS A 31 2.85 -3.80 -6.42
C HIS A 31 2.89 -4.10 -7.93
N ALA A 32 2.53 -5.34 -8.29
CA ALA A 32 2.38 -5.78 -9.67
C ALA A 32 1.14 -5.17 -10.37
N TYR A 33 0.99 -5.47 -11.66
CA TYR A 33 -0.16 -5.03 -12.46
C TYR A 33 -1.53 -5.22 -11.75
N PRO A 34 -2.49 -4.31 -12.03
CA PRO A 34 -2.43 -3.21 -12.98
C PRO A 34 -1.58 -2.04 -12.48
N LEU A 35 -0.90 -1.36 -13.40
CA LEU A 35 -0.11 -0.16 -13.14
C LEU A 35 -0.49 0.90 -14.17
N ILE A 36 -0.88 2.08 -13.71
CA ILE A 36 -1.06 3.25 -14.56
C ILE A 36 0.29 3.92 -14.68
N ALA A 37 0.95 3.75 -15.80
CA ALA A 37 2.21 4.41 -16.07
C ALA A 37 2.53 4.37 -17.55
N SER A 38 3.29 5.35 -18.00
CA SER A 38 3.72 5.53 -19.40
C SER A 38 4.99 4.73 -19.74
N PHE A 39 5.30 3.67 -19.00
CA PHE A 39 6.58 2.98 -19.12
C PHE A 39 6.40 1.48 -19.35
N THR A 40 7.36 0.90 -20.05
CA THR A 40 7.52 -0.54 -20.15
C THR A 40 8.16 -1.09 -18.88
N TYR A 41 7.67 -2.23 -18.41
CA TYR A 41 8.19 -2.95 -17.25
C TYR A 41 8.61 -4.36 -17.66
N SER A 42 9.67 -4.85 -17.06
CA SER A 42 10.00 -6.26 -17.17
C SER A 42 9.01 -7.10 -16.38
N VAL A 43 8.35 -8.03 -17.04
CA VAL A 43 7.42 -8.96 -16.37
C VAL A 43 8.12 -9.84 -15.34
N LYS A 44 9.43 -10.06 -15.51
CA LYS A 44 10.24 -10.85 -14.57
C LYS A 44 10.44 -10.18 -13.21
N GLU A 45 10.37 -8.85 -13.19
CA GLU A 45 10.63 -8.04 -11.99
C GLU A 45 9.34 -7.65 -11.26
N ILE A 46 8.17 -7.98 -11.85
CA ILE A 46 6.87 -7.67 -11.28
C ILE A 46 6.44 -8.78 -10.34
N GLU A 47 6.31 -8.45 -9.09
CA GLU A 47 5.85 -9.39 -8.09
C GLU A 47 4.49 -8.98 -7.49
N TYR A 48 3.62 -9.98 -7.36
CA TYR A 48 2.32 -9.78 -6.73
C TYR A 48 2.45 -9.68 -5.21
N MET A 49 1.78 -8.69 -4.63
CA MET A 49 1.78 -8.39 -3.19
C MET A 49 1.54 -9.65 -2.33
N ALA A 50 0.60 -10.50 -2.70
CA ALA A 50 0.34 -11.75 -1.99
C ALA A 50 1.57 -12.66 -1.89
N ARG A 51 2.39 -12.73 -2.93
CA ARG A 51 3.65 -13.51 -2.92
C ARG A 51 4.70 -12.89 -2.00
N VAL A 52 4.78 -11.57 -1.99
CA VAL A 52 5.70 -10.85 -1.09
C VAL A 52 5.31 -11.11 0.36
N ILE A 53 4.02 -11.02 0.69
CA ILE A 53 3.49 -11.34 2.02
C ILE A 53 3.76 -12.80 2.39
N ASP A 54 3.57 -13.74 1.47
CA ASP A 54 3.82 -15.16 1.71
C ASP A 54 5.29 -15.46 2.03
N ARG A 55 6.24 -14.68 1.49
CA ARG A 55 7.67 -14.80 1.79
C ARG A 55 8.12 -14.01 3.03
N THR A 56 7.29 -13.11 3.53
CA THR A 56 7.61 -12.36 4.74
C THR A 56 7.61 -13.29 5.94
N GLY A 57 8.73 -13.37 6.64
CA GLY A 57 8.85 -14.24 7.82
C GLY A 57 7.92 -13.84 8.96
N GLY A 58 7.73 -12.54 9.14
CA GLY A 58 6.95 -12.00 10.25
C GLY A 58 7.73 -11.94 11.57
N GLY A 59 7.02 -11.71 12.67
CA GLY A 59 7.55 -11.64 14.02
C GLY A 59 7.12 -10.37 14.76
N LYS A 60 7.32 -10.36 16.07
CA LYS A 60 6.94 -9.27 16.97
C LYS A 60 7.45 -7.87 16.54
N ASN A 61 8.62 -7.82 15.91
CA ASN A 61 9.24 -6.58 15.45
C ASN A 61 9.07 -6.35 13.94
N THR A 62 8.10 -7.02 13.33
CA THR A 62 7.82 -6.91 11.91
C THR A 62 6.49 -6.19 11.70
N VAL A 63 6.51 -5.14 10.88
CA VAL A 63 5.33 -4.39 10.46
C VAL A 63 5.21 -4.47 8.95
N VAL A 64 4.04 -4.86 8.47
CA VAL A 64 3.71 -4.92 7.04
C VAL A 64 2.66 -3.86 6.73
N VAL A 65 3.02 -2.82 5.97
CA VAL A 65 2.09 -1.78 5.53
C VAL A 65 1.67 -2.06 4.10
N ILE A 66 0.37 -2.10 3.87
CA ILE A 66 -0.23 -2.40 2.57
C ILE A 66 -1.05 -1.20 2.10
N SER A 67 -0.77 -0.71 0.90
CA SER A 67 -1.57 0.29 0.20
C SER A 67 -1.91 -0.23 -1.19
N LEU A 68 -3.20 -0.30 -1.50
CA LEU A 68 -3.71 -0.87 -2.74
C LEU A 68 -4.90 -0.03 -3.21
N GLY A 69 -4.90 0.39 -4.49
CA GLY A 69 -6.08 1.10 -5.01
C GLY A 69 -5.80 1.95 -6.24
N GLN A 70 -5.06 3.04 -6.17
CA GLN A 70 -4.90 4.07 -7.21
C GLN A 70 -4.78 3.53 -8.65
N HIS A 71 -3.95 2.52 -8.83
CA HIS A 71 -3.71 1.94 -10.15
C HIS A 71 -4.85 1.03 -10.65
N PHE A 72 -5.81 0.72 -9.78
CA PHE A 72 -6.98 -0.11 -10.14
C PHE A 72 -8.18 0.72 -10.60
N ARG A 73 -8.20 2.03 -10.34
CA ARG A 73 -9.35 2.90 -10.64
C ARG A 73 -9.87 2.78 -12.07
N PRO A 74 -9.03 2.74 -13.14
CA PRO A 74 -9.51 2.65 -14.52
C PRO A 74 -9.94 1.24 -14.94
N PHE A 75 -9.90 0.27 -14.05
CA PHE A 75 -10.28 -1.11 -14.34
C PHE A 75 -11.60 -1.47 -13.66
N PRO A 76 -12.32 -2.48 -14.16
CA PRO A 76 -13.51 -2.99 -13.48
C PRO A 76 -13.22 -3.33 -12.02
N ILE A 77 -14.16 -3.00 -11.13
CA ILE A 77 -13.99 -3.19 -9.68
C ILE A 77 -13.66 -4.65 -9.30
N ASP A 78 -14.12 -5.61 -10.09
CA ASP A 78 -13.82 -7.04 -9.89
C ASP A 78 -12.33 -7.35 -9.92
N VAL A 79 -11.54 -6.58 -10.70
CA VAL A 79 -10.07 -6.74 -10.74
C VAL A 79 -9.48 -6.36 -9.39
N PHE A 80 -9.97 -5.27 -8.79
CA PHE A 80 -9.57 -4.84 -7.46
C PHE A 80 -9.99 -5.84 -6.39
N ILE A 81 -11.27 -6.25 -6.38
CA ILE A 81 -11.83 -7.23 -5.42
C ILE A 81 -11.00 -8.52 -5.42
N ARG A 82 -10.75 -9.10 -6.58
CA ARG A 82 -9.94 -10.33 -6.68
C ARG A 82 -8.52 -10.14 -6.14
N ARG A 83 -7.92 -8.97 -6.37
CA ARG A 83 -6.60 -8.67 -5.84
C ARG A 83 -6.63 -8.51 -4.33
N ALA A 84 -7.60 -7.76 -3.78
CA ALA A 84 -7.79 -7.57 -2.35
C ALA A 84 -8.03 -8.91 -1.62
N LEU A 85 -8.87 -9.79 -2.16
CA LEU A 85 -9.10 -11.14 -1.63
C LEU A 85 -7.84 -12.00 -1.63
N ASN A 86 -6.98 -11.90 -2.65
CA ASN A 86 -5.71 -12.62 -2.66
C ASN A 86 -4.75 -12.09 -1.59
N VAL A 87 -4.73 -10.78 -1.37
CA VAL A 87 -3.95 -10.15 -0.31
C VAL A 87 -4.49 -10.55 1.07
N HIS A 88 -5.81 -10.51 1.26
CA HIS A 88 -6.48 -10.99 2.48
C HIS A 88 -6.04 -12.41 2.85
N LYS A 89 -6.13 -13.36 1.91
CA LYS A 89 -5.68 -14.75 2.13
C LYS A 89 -4.19 -14.86 2.47
N ALA A 90 -3.35 -14.00 1.88
CA ALA A 90 -1.93 -13.99 2.19
C ALA A 90 -1.67 -13.44 3.60
N ILE A 91 -2.41 -12.43 4.04
CA ILE A 91 -2.35 -11.91 5.41
C ILE A 91 -2.83 -12.97 6.40
N GLN A 92 -3.93 -13.67 6.12
CA GLN A 92 -4.37 -14.79 6.96
C GLN A 92 -3.25 -15.81 7.18
N ARG A 93 -2.57 -16.24 6.10
CA ARG A 93 -1.44 -17.16 6.20
C ARG A 93 -0.28 -16.58 6.99
N LEU A 94 0.01 -15.28 6.82
CA LEU A 94 1.05 -14.59 7.58
C LEU A 94 0.72 -14.60 9.09
N LEU A 95 -0.49 -14.19 9.45
CA LEU A 95 -0.92 -14.12 10.86
C LEU A 95 -1.06 -15.50 11.49
N MET A 96 -1.39 -16.55 10.73
CA MET A 96 -1.40 -17.93 11.21
C MET A 96 0.00 -18.44 11.56
N ARG A 97 1.02 -18.13 10.74
CA ARG A 97 2.42 -18.56 11.01
C ARG A 97 3.18 -17.61 11.93
N SER A 98 2.73 -16.38 12.06
CA SER A 98 3.38 -15.34 12.86
C SER A 98 2.35 -14.35 13.41
N PRO A 99 1.59 -14.72 14.46
CA PRO A 99 0.48 -13.93 14.97
C PRO A 99 0.91 -12.58 15.57
N ASP A 100 2.17 -12.44 15.96
CA ASP A 100 2.73 -11.21 16.52
C ASP A 100 3.14 -10.19 15.45
N THR A 101 2.97 -10.51 14.16
CA THR A 101 3.25 -9.58 13.07
C THR A 101 2.16 -8.50 13.00
N MET A 102 2.55 -7.24 13.05
CA MET A 102 1.61 -6.15 12.83
C MET A 102 1.35 -5.96 11.34
N VAL A 103 0.07 -5.91 10.96
CA VAL A 103 -0.34 -5.59 9.60
C VAL A 103 -1.18 -4.32 9.60
N ILE A 104 -0.83 -3.38 8.73
CA ILE A 104 -1.50 -2.08 8.61
C ILE A 104 -1.99 -1.91 7.18
N ILE A 105 -3.28 -1.64 7.01
CA ILE A 105 -3.89 -1.28 5.74
C ILE A 105 -3.95 0.25 5.67
N LYS A 106 -3.33 0.82 4.65
CA LYS A 106 -3.44 2.25 4.37
C LYS A 106 -4.41 2.47 3.21
N THR A 107 -5.46 3.25 3.44
CA THR A 107 -6.40 3.65 2.40
C THR A 107 -5.74 4.58 1.38
N GLU A 108 -6.41 4.84 0.27
CA GLU A 108 -5.94 5.79 -0.74
C GLU A 108 -6.02 7.24 -0.25
N ASN A 109 -5.25 8.10 -0.91
CA ASN A 109 -5.46 9.55 -0.85
C ASN A 109 -6.54 9.95 -1.87
N ILE A 110 -7.28 11.03 -1.60
CA ILE A 110 -8.10 11.69 -2.63
C ILE A 110 -7.20 12.27 -3.73
N ARG A 111 -7.76 12.50 -4.90
CA ARG A 111 -7.02 13.04 -6.05
C ARG A 111 -7.56 14.38 -6.54
N GLU A 112 -8.86 14.65 -6.32
CA GLU A 112 -9.56 15.81 -6.91
C GLU A 112 -9.23 16.00 -8.40
N MET A 113 -9.44 14.94 -9.17
CA MET A 113 -9.06 14.90 -10.58
C MET A 113 -9.94 15.81 -11.43
N HIS A 114 -9.31 16.63 -12.24
CA HIS A 114 -9.94 17.43 -13.27
C HIS A 114 -9.76 16.85 -14.69
N SER A 115 -8.81 15.93 -14.87
CA SER A 115 -8.59 15.20 -16.13
C SER A 115 -8.89 13.72 -15.95
N ASP A 116 -9.45 13.09 -16.97
CA ASP A 116 -9.81 11.67 -16.99
C ASP A 116 -10.71 11.26 -15.80
N ALA A 117 -11.70 12.12 -15.49
CA ALA A 117 -12.58 11.94 -14.34
C ALA A 117 -13.38 10.63 -14.41
N GLU A 118 -13.72 10.16 -15.60
CA GLU A 118 -14.48 8.91 -15.79
C GLU A 118 -13.73 7.67 -15.26
N ARG A 119 -12.41 7.63 -15.46
CA ARG A 119 -11.59 6.46 -15.09
C ARG A 119 -10.85 6.61 -13.79
N LEU A 120 -10.49 7.83 -13.42
CA LEU A 120 -9.58 8.09 -12.30
C LEU A 120 -10.22 8.89 -11.16
N SER A 121 -11.54 9.14 -11.22
CA SER A 121 -12.25 9.96 -10.23
C SER A 121 -12.16 9.38 -8.82
N ASP A 122 -12.38 10.25 -7.85
CA ASP A 122 -12.46 9.86 -6.45
C ASP A 122 -13.67 8.98 -6.13
N PHE A 123 -14.71 8.97 -6.99
CA PHE A 123 -15.79 8.00 -6.87
C PHE A 123 -15.26 6.55 -6.90
N HIS A 124 -14.37 6.21 -7.85
CA HIS A 124 -13.78 4.87 -7.92
C HIS A 124 -12.88 4.58 -6.72
N GLY A 125 -12.12 5.56 -6.26
CA GLY A 125 -11.29 5.44 -5.06
C GLY A 125 -12.12 5.19 -3.80
N TYR A 126 -13.23 5.91 -3.66
CA TYR A 126 -14.16 5.74 -2.55
C TYR A 126 -14.77 4.32 -2.51
N ILE A 127 -15.26 3.84 -3.66
CA ILE A 127 -15.79 2.47 -3.76
C ILE A 127 -14.71 1.43 -3.44
N GLN A 128 -13.48 1.62 -3.91
CA GLN A 128 -12.37 0.73 -3.56
C GLN A 128 -12.05 0.74 -2.06
N ASN A 129 -12.11 1.91 -1.41
CA ASN A 129 -11.92 1.99 0.04
C ASN A 129 -13.01 1.25 0.80
N LEU A 130 -14.29 1.41 0.43
CA LEU A 130 -15.40 0.68 1.06
C LEU A 130 -15.21 -0.84 0.92
N VAL A 131 -14.88 -1.31 -0.28
CA VAL A 131 -14.60 -2.72 -0.56
C VAL A 131 -13.40 -3.23 0.26
N MET A 132 -12.36 -2.42 0.37
CA MET A 132 -11.18 -2.78 1.14
C MET A 132 -11.50 -2.93 2.62
N MET A 133 -12.25 -1.99 3.20
CA MET A 133 -12.68 -2.06 4.60
C MET A 133 -13.53 -3.31 4.86
N ASP A 134 -14.47 -3.62 3.96
CA ASP A 134 -15.32 -4.80 4.06
C ASP A 134 -14.51 -6.11 3.98
N ILE A 135 -13.57 -6.21 3.03
CA ILE A 135 -12.75 -7.43 2.84
C ILE A 135 -11.82 -7.70 4.04
N PHE A 136 -11.27 -6.66 4.66
CA PHE A 136 -10.26 -6.83 5.72
C PHE A 136 -10.81 -6.75 7.14
N GLN A 137 -12.11 -6.53 7.33
CA GLN A 137 -12.74 -6.34 8.65
C GLN A 137 -12.64 -7.54 9.60
N ASP A 138 -12.49 -8.74 9.07
CA ASP A 138 -12.37 -9.99 9.84
C ASP A 138 -10.93 -10.32 10.26
N LEU A 139 -9.96 -9.54 9.81
CA LEU A 139 -8.55 -9.72 10.14
C LEU A 139 -8.12 -8.79 11.29
N ASN A 140 -7.16 -9.27 12.08
CA ASN A 140 -6.48 -8.43 13.06
C ASN A 140 -5.47 -7.50 12.36
N VAL A 141 -5.98 -6.44 11.76
CA VAL A 141 -5.19 -5.42 11.05
C VAL A 141 -5.53 -4.03 11.56
N SER A 142 -4.54 -3.15 11.57
CA SER A 142 -4.74 -1.72 11.85
C SER A 142 -5.02 -0.95 10.56
N ILE A 143 -5.63 0.22 10.66
CA ILE A 143 -5.99 1.04 9.49
C ILE A 143 -5.41 2.44 9.64
N ILE A 144 -4.76 2.92 8.56
CA ILE A 144 -4.45 4.34 8.38
C ILE A 144 -5.41 4.88 7.34
N ASP A 145 -6.40 5.66 7.80
CA ASP A 145 -7.36 6.27 6.90
C ASP A 145 -6.79 7.54 6.26
N ALA A 146 -6.02 7.32 5.17
CA ALA A 146 -5.45 8.42 4.40
C ALA A 146 -6.49 9.16 3.57
N TRP A 147 -7.65 8.56 3.31
CA TRP A 147 -8.75 9.18 2.59
C TRP A 147 -9.30 10.36 3.38
N ASP A 148 -9.73 10.13 4.61
CA ASP A 148 -10.26 11.18 5.48
C ASP A 148 -9.22 12.26 5.81
N ILE A 149 -7.96 11.86 6.04
CA ILE A 149 -6.87 12.81 6.25
C ILE A 149 -6.72 13.75 5.06
N THR A 150 -6.75 13.21 3.83
CA THR A 150 -6.55 14.04 2.63
C THR A 150 -7.77 14.89 2.31
N ILE A 151 -8.98 14.46 2.64
CA ILE A 151 -10.19 15.29 2.61
C ILE A 151 -10.04 16.47 3.59
N ALA A 152 -9.70 16.18 4.83
CA ALA A 152 -9.57 17.21 5.88
C ALA A 152 -8.54 18.29 5.53
N TYR A 153 -7.48 17.94 4.80
CA TYR A 153 -6.46 18.88 4.32
C TYR A 153 -6.80 19.54 2.99
N GLY A 154 -7.87 19.12 2.30
CA GLY A 154 -8.22 19.65 0.99
C GLY A 154 -7.12 19.42 -0.05
N THR A 155 -6.50 18.26 -0.05
CA THR A 155 -5.42 17.96 -1.01
C THR A 155 -6.00 17.69 -2.39
N ASN A 156 -5.44 18.35 -3.40
CA ASN A 156 -5.86 18.25 -4.81
C ASN A 156 -4.82 17.53 -5.70
N ASN A 157 -4.02 16.68 -5.12
CA ASN A 157 -2.98 15.94 -5.84
C ASN A 157 -2.90 14.50 -5.33
N VAL A 158 -2.72 13.56 -6.26
CA VAL A 158 -2.49 12.14 -5.95
C VAL A 158 -1.30 11.92 -5.02
N HIS A 159 -0.32 12.81 -5.06
CA HIS A 159 0.79 12.87 -4.12
C HIS A 159 0.59 14.06 -3.18
N PRO A 160 0.05 13.84 -1.97
CA PRO A 160 -0.18 14.92 -1.01
C PRO A 160 1.12 15.63 -0.64
N PRO A 161 1.04 16.89 -0.19
CA PRO A 161 2.20 17.62 0.34
C PRO A 161 2.87 16.87 1.49
N GLN A 162 4.16 17.13 1.68
CA GLN A 162 4.99 16.42 2.67
C GLN A 162 4.42 16.52 4.10
N TYR A 163 3.82 17.65 4.48
CA TYR A 163 3.21 17.81 5.81
C TYR A 163 1.98 16.90 6.01
N VAL A 164 1.20 16.64 4.95
CA VAL A 164 0.07 15.69 5.01
C VAL A 164 0.58 14.26 5.13
N VAL A 165 1.60 13.90 4.34
CA VAL A 165 2.27 12.59 4.45
C VAL A 165 2.88 12.43 5.84
N GLY A 166 3.47 13.49 6.41
CA GLY A 166 4.00 13.50 7.78
C GLY A 166 2.96 13.12 8.82
N ASN A 167 1.71 13.57 8.69
CA ASN A 167 0.63 13.17 9.60
C ASN A 167 0.24 11.69 9.43
N GLN A 168 0.23 11.17 8.21
CA GLN A 168 0.02 9.74 7.99
C GLN A 168 1.14 8.90 8.62
N ILE A 169 2.40 9.39 8.54
CA ILE A 169 3.54 8.76 9.19
C ILE A 169 3.41 8.82 10.73
N ASN A 170 2.95 9.93 11.29
CA ASN A 170 2.74 10.03 12.74
C ASN A 170 1.70 9.01 13.24
N ILE A 171 0.62 8.77 12.48
CA ILE A 171 -0.35 7.72 12.81
C ILE A 171 0.32 6.35 12.77
N PHE A 172 1.12 6.08 11.72
CA PHE A 172 1.90 4.85 11.62
C PHE A 172 2.82 4.65 12.85
N LEU A 173 3.56 5.70 13.23
CA LEU A 173 4.45 5.64 14.39
C LEU A 173 3.70 5.36 15.70
N ASN A 174 2.48 5.89 15.88
CA ASN A 174 1.66 5.59 17.05
C ASN A 174 1.21 4.13 17.15
N TYR A 175 1.22 3.37 16.04
CA TYR A 175 0.96 1.93 16.09
C TYR A 175 2.19 1.13 16.51
N ILE A 176 3.39 1.60 16.23
CA ILE A 176 4.62 0.81 16.39
C ILE A 176 5.52 1.28 17.54
N CYS A 177 5.27 2.46 18.09
CA CYS A 177 5.97 3.04 19.25
C CYS A 177 5.01 3.18 20.42
#